data_99c48fafbf3475d329ddac9898ce5c91
#
_entry.id   99c48fafbf3475d329ddac9898ce5c91
#
_cell.length_a   1.000
_cell.length_b   1.000
_cell.length_c   1.000
_cell.angle_alpha   90.00
_cell.angle_beta   90.00
_cell.angle_gamma   90.00
#
_symmetry.space_group_name_H-M   'P 1'
#
loop_
_entity.id
_entity.type
_entity.pdbx_description
1 polymer ?
#
loop_
_entity_poly.entity_id
_entity_poly.type
_entity_poly.pdbx_seq_one_letter_code
_entity_poly.pdbx_strand_id
1 'polypeptide(L)'
;MHNENYSIIFSSMTGNTRKLADKIHEILPKESCDYFGTADAQGTESELLYIGFWTDKGNADSDTLDFISKLKNKKIFLFGTAGFGGSDAYFQRILGNVKSAIDSSNTIVGEYMCQGKMPQSVRERYVKMKESPEHPDNIDALIENFDKALSHPDADDLERLKNIII
;
A
#
# COMPACT_ATOMS: atom_id res chain seq x y z
N MET A 1 9.91 -1.97 20.53
CA MET A 1 8.95 -2.11 21.61
C MET A 1 7.62 -1.53 21.22
N HIS A 2 6.62 -2.35 21.22
CA HIS A 2 5.31 -1.94 20.71
C HIS A 2 4.28 -2.03 21.85
N ASN A 3 4.47 -1.15 22.85
CA ASN A 3 3.60 -1.10 24.01
C ASN A 3 2.46 -0.11 23.89
N GLU A 4 2.48 0.72 22.84
CA GLU A 4 1.40 1.69 22.66
C GLU A 4 0.28 1.10 21.82
N ASN A 5 -0.91 1.63 22.02
CA ASN A 5 -2.05 1.23 21.23
C ASN A 5 -1.92 1.74 19.80
N TYR A 6 -2.47 0.99 18.85
CA TYR A 6 -2.37 1.31 17.44
C TYR A 6 -3.65 0.94 16.72
N SER A 7 -3.82 1.50 15.53
CA SER A 7 -4.87 1.12 14.60
C SER A 7 -4.27 0.75 13.26
N ILE A 8 -4.90 -0.16 12.54
CA ILE A 8 -4.52 -0.54 11.18
C ILE A 8 -5.67 -0.15 10.27
N ILE A 9 -5.42 0.80 9.38
CA ILE A 9 -6.44 1.39 8.51
C ILE A 9 -5.96 1.23 7.08
N PHE A 10 -6.73 0.53 6.25
CA PHE A 10 -6.27 0.24 4.90
C PHE A 10 -7.37 0.29 3.87
N SER A 11 -6.96 0.54 2.63
CA SER A 11 -7.79 0.44 1.44
C SER A 11 -7.17 -0.63 0.54
N SER A 12 -7.99 -1.57 0.06
CA SER A 12 -7.50 -2.68 -0.75
C SER A 12 -8.49 -2.96 -1.88
N MET A 13 -7.97 -3.02 -3.10
CA MET A 13 -8.80 -3.28 -4.28
C MET A 13 -8.81 -4.76 -4.66
N THR A 14 -7.64 -5.40 -4.62
CA THR A 14 -7.47 -6.81 -5.05
C THR A 14 -7.03 -7.72 -3.91
N GLY A 15 -7.05 -7.22 -2.68
CA GLY A 15 -6.59 -7.98 -1.52
C GLY A 15 -5.11 -7.84 -1.22
N ASN A 16 -4.35 -7.13 -2.02
CA ASN A 16 -2.90 -6.99 -1.83
C ASN A 16 -2.56 -6.25 -0.53
N THR A 17 -3.12 -5.06 -0.38
CA THR A 17 -2.89 -4.23 0.80
C THR A 17 -3.41 -4.92 2.05
N ARG A 18 -4.52 -5.64 1.92
CA ARG A 18 -5.07 -6.42 3.04
C ARG A 18 -4.10 -7.48 3.54
N LYS A 19 -3.36 -8.13 2.63
CA LYS A 19 -2.35 -9.12 3.04
C LYS A 19 -1.29 -8.48 3.93
N LEU A 20 -0.87 -7.26 3.59
CA LEU A 20 0.09 -6.52 4.41
C LEU A 20 -0.53 -6.14 5.76
N ALA A 21 -1.77 -5.66 5.75
CA ALA A 21 -2.49 -5.31 6.98
C ALA A 21 -2.65 -6.52 7.91
N ASP A 22 -3.02 -7.67 7.35
CA ASP A 22 -3.16 -8.91 8.11
C ASP A 22 -1.82 -9.31 8.73
N LYS A 23 -0.72 -9.15 8.00
CA LYS A 23 0.62 -9.47 8.51
C LYS A 23 1.01 -8.58 9.68
N ILE A 24 0.76 -7.28 9.58
CA ILE A 24 1.01 -6.34 10.68
C ILE A 24 0.20 -6.73 11.92
N HIS A 25 -1.07 -7.05 11.71
CA HIS A 25 -1.97 -7.47 12.81
C HIS A 25 -1.50 -8.76 13.47
N GLU A 26 -0.91 -9.67 12.70
CA GLU A 26 -0.35 -10.93 13.21
C GLU A 26 0.90 -10.68 14.06
N ILE A 27 1.75 -9.75 13.64
CA ILE A 27 3.05 -9.48 14.28
C ILE A 27 2.88 -8.69 15.59
N LEU A 28 2.01 -7.68 15.60
CA LEU A 28 1.86 -6.78 16.73
C LEU A 28 0.90 -7.34 17.79
N PRO A 29 1.03 -6.91 19.06
CA PRO A 29 0.12 -7.36 20.12
C PRO A 29 -1.32 -7.03 19.79
N LYS A 30 -2.18 -8.04 19.73
CA LYS A 30 -3.59 -7.87 19.36
C LYS A 30 -4.37 -7.11 20.41
N GLU A 31 -4.01 -7.25 21.68
CA GLU A 31 -4.64 -6.55 22.78
C GLU A 31 -4.43 -5.03 22.70
N SER A 32 -3.43 -4.58 21.96
CA SER A 32 -3.14 -3.15 21.77
C SER A 32 -3.77 -2.58 20.50
N CYS A 33 -4.43 -3.41 19.69
CA CYS A 33 -5.05 -2.98 18.45
C CYS A 33 -6.43 -2.37 18.72
N ASP A 34 -6.56 -1.07 18.54
CA ASP A 34 -7.82 -0.36 18.79
C ASP A 34 -8.80 -0.50 17.63
N TYR A 35 -8.29 -0.64 16.42
CA TYR A 35 -9.14 -0.71 15.23
C TYR A 35 -8.38 -1.41 14.10
N PHE A 36 -9.08 -2.24 13.35
CA PHE A 36 -8.57 -2.89 12.15
C PHE A 36 -9.66 -2.86 11.08
N GLY A 37 -9.43 -2.15 10.00
CA GLY A 37 -10.42 -2.05 8.93
C GLY A 37 -10.17 -0.91 7.97
N THR A 38 -11.22 -0.55 7.25
CA THR A 38 -11.18 0.56 6.29
C THR A 38 -11.22 1.91 7.01
N ALA A 39 -10.98 2.99 6.25
CA ALA A 39 -10.96 4.35 6.81
C ALA A 39 -12.27 4.67 7.54
N ASP A 40 -12.15 5.00 8.83
CA ASP A 40 -13.28 5.28 9.70
C ASP A 40 -12.80 6.19 10.84
N ALA A 41 -13.73 7.00 11.37
CA ALA A 41 -13.41 7.91 12.46
C ALA A 41 -12.88 7.19 13.71
N GLN A 42 -13.34 5.95 13.97
CA GLN A 42 -12.86 5.16 15.10
C GLN A 42 -11.37 4.86 15.01
N GLY A 43 -10.84 4.72 13.79
CA GLY A 43 -9.43 4.44 13.58
C GLY A 43 -8.53 5.59 14.00
N THR A 44 -9.05 6.80 14.11
CA THR A 44 -8.26 7.99 14.45
C THR A 44 -8.08 8.22 15.94
N GLU A 45 -8.64 7.37 16.78
CA GLU A 45 -8.50 7.51 18.24
C GLU A 45 -7.10 7.12 18.74
N SER A 46 -6.45 6.18 18.05
CA SER A 46 -5.08 5.80 18.39
C SER A 46 -4.11 6.90 17.98
N GLU A 47 -3.02 7.05 18.72
CA GLU A 47 -1.95 7.97 18.33
C GLU A 47 -1.07 7.40 17.23
N LEU A 48 -0.87 6.07 17.22
CA LEU A 48 -0.08 5.36 16.21
C LEU A 48 -1.01 4.71 15.19
N LEU A 49 -0.84 5.06 13.93
CA LEU A 49 -1.67 4.55 12.83
C LEU A 49 -0.79 3.86 11.79
N TYR A 50 -1.14 2.61 11.47
CA TYR A 50 -0.59 1.89 10.32
C TYR A 50 -1.57 2.07 9.18
N ILE A 51 -1.19 2.83 8.16
CA ILE A 51 -2.09 3.22 7.07
C ILE A 51 -1.65 2.56 5.78
N GLY A 52 -2.54 1.76 5.20
CA GLY A 52 -2.29 1.00 3.98
C GLY A 52 -3.08 1.52 2.78
N PHE A 53 -2.43 1.53 1.63
CA PHE A 53 -3.02 2.01 0.38
C PHE A 53 -2.66 1.09 -0.78
N TRP A 54 -3.46 1.16 -1.85
CA TRP A 54 -3.06 0.63 -3.14
C TRP A 54 -2.73 1.82 -4.05
N THR A 55 -1.85 1.58 -5.03
CA THR A 55 -1.37 2.66 -5.89
C THR A 55 -2.30 2.86 -7.08
N ASP A 56 -2.71 4.11 -7.28
CA ASP A 56 -3.51 4.55 -8.41
C ASP A 56 -2.81 5.74 -9.05
N LYS A 57 -2.34 5.56 -10.28
CA LYS A 57 -1.70 6.62 -11.07
C LYS A 57 -0.54 7.29 -10.33
N GLY A 58 0.30 6.50 -9.67
CA GLY A 58 1.52 7.00 -9.02
C GLY A 58 1.31 7.62 -7.64
N ASN A 59 0.11 7.49 -7.08
CA ASN A 59 -0.22 8.00 -5.76
C ASN A 59 -1.08 6.98 -5.02
N ALA A 60 -1.41 7.25 -3.77
CA ALA A 60 -2.38 6.42 -3.07
C ALA A 60 -3.76 6.58 -3.71
N ASP A 61 -4.60 5.58 -3.52
CA ASP A 61 -6.01 5.63 -3.92
C ASP A 61 -6.72 6.82 -3.25
N SER A 62 -7.78 7.31 -3.90
CA SER A 62 -8.45 8.55 -3.46
C SER A 62 -9.04 8.46 -2.06
N ASP A 63 -9.56 7.30 -1.66
CA ASP A 63 -10.11 7.13 -0.32
C ASP A 63 -9.04 7.31 0.76
N THR A 64 -7.85 6.75 0.53
CA THR A 64 -6.73 6.91 1.45
C THR A 64 -6.26 8.36 1.49
N LEU A 65 -6.12 9.01 0.33
CA LEU A 65 -5.69 10.40 0.27
C LEU A 65 -6.65 11.32 1.04
N ASP A 66 -7.94 11.12 0.87
CA ASP A 66 -8.95 11.89 1.58
C ASP A 66 -8.83 11.68 3.10
N PHE A 67 -8.67 10.43 3.52
CA PHE A 67 -8.54 10.10 4.93
C PHE A 67 -7.29 10.72 5.56
N ILE A 68 -6.12 10.55 4.94
CA ILE A 68 -4.85 11.03 5.53
C ILE A 68 -4.76 12.55 5.55
N SER A 69 -5.45 13.23 4.64
CA SER A 69 -5.44 14.70 4.59
C SER A 69 -6.07 15.34 5.82
N LYS A 70 -6.86 14.57 6.56
CA LYS A 70 -7.58 15.04 7.76
C LYS A 70 -6.84 14.74 9.06
N LEU A 71 -5.74 13.98 9.00
CA LEU A 71 -5.02 13.57 10.21
C LEU A 71 -4.13 14.66 10.74
N LYS A 72 -4.09 14.80 12.06
CA LYS A 72 -3.27 15.79 12.78
C LYS A 72 -2.64 15.14 14.00
N ASN A 73 -1.37 15.45 14.22
CA ASN A 73 -0.66 15.07 15.45
C ASN A 73 -0.60 13.55 15.67
N LYS A 74 -0.51 12.78 14.58
CA LYS A 74 -0.42 11.32 14.64
C LYS A 74 0.97 10.82 14.29
N LYS A 75 1.28 9.62 14.75
CA LYS A 75 2.43 8.86 14.29
C LYS A 75 1.91 7.90 13.22
N ILE A 76 2.52 7.92 12.05
CA ILE A 76 2.01 7.19 10.89
C ILE A 76 3.09 6.27 10.33
N PHE A 77 2.77 4.99 10.20
CA PHE A 77 3.52 4.02 9.42
C PHE A 77 2.74 3.80 8.11
N LEU A 78 3.38 4.11 6.98
CA LEU A 78 2.75 3.93 5.68
C LEU A 78 3.13 2.59 5.08
N PHE A 79 2.16 1.85 4.56
CA PHE A 79 2.44 0.66 3.78
C PHE A 79 1.55 0.65 2.54
N GLY A 80 2.07 0.12 1.44
CA GLY A 80 1.32 0.14 0.21
C GLY A 80 1.77 -0.89 -0.79
N THR A 81 0.95 -1.06 -1.82
CA THR A 81 1.23 -1.98 -2.92
C THR A 81 1.08 -1.26 -4.26
N ALA A 82 1.83 -1.73 -5.26
CA ALA A 82 1.76 -1.20 -6.61
C ALA A 82 1.88 -2.33 -7.61
N GLY A 83 1.17 -2.23 -8.72
CA GLY A 83 1.23 -3.23 -9.78
C GLY A 83 2.58 -3.28 -10.48
N PHE A 84 3.27 -2.14 -10.57
CA PHE A 84 4.63 -2.10 -11.07
C PHE A 84 5.59 -2.22 -9.91
N GLY A 85 6.67 -2.95 -10.09
CA GLY A 85 7.61 -3.21 -9.00
C GLY A 85 9.03 -3.27 -9.50
N GLY A 86 9.93 -3.75 -8.64
CA GLY A 86 11.31 -4.00 -8.97
C GLY A 86 12.22 -2.78 -8.91
N SER A 87 11.74 -1.63 -8.46
CA SER A 87 12.55 -0.41 -8.34
C SER A 87 12.21 0.35 -7.06
N ASP A 88 13.21 0.51 -6.19
CA ASP A 88 13.07 1.34 -5.00
C ASP A 88 12.77 2.79 -5.37
N ALA A 89 13.35 3.29 -6.44
CA ALA A 89 13.12 4.66 -6.89
C ALA A 89 11.64 4.91 -7.21
N TYR A 90 11.00 3.93 -7.84
CA TYR A 90 9.56 4.02 -8.14
C TYR A 90 8.72 4.06 -6.87
N PHE A 91 8.99 3.16 -5.93
CA PHE A 91 8.28 3.14 -4.65
C PHE A 91 8.51 4.42 -3.86
N GLN A 92 9.73 4.94 -3.83
CA GLN A 92 10.04 6.18 -3.14
C GLN A 92 9.30 7.38 -3.75
N ARG A 93 9.11 7.38 -5.06
CA ARG A 93 8.33 8.43 -5.74
C ARG A 93 6.86 8.38 -5.29
N ILE A 94 6.29 7.20 -5.24
CA ILE A 94 4.90 7.02 -4.78
C ILE A 94 4.78 7.47 -3.33
N LEU A 95 5.67 6.99 -2.47
CA LEU A 95 5.65 7.37 -1.05
C LEU A 95 5.80 8.87 -0.85
N GLY A 96 6.65 9.52 -1.66
CA GLY A 96 6.80 10.97 -1.63
C GLY A 96 5.49 11.69 -1.97
N ASN A 97 4.78 11.18 -2.97
CA ASN A 97 3.48 11.74 -3.36
C ASN A 97 2.45 11.57 -2.22
N VAL A 98 2.40 10.40 -1.61
CA VAL A 98 1.49 10.13 -0.50
C VAL A 98 1.81 11.04 0.69
N LYS A 99 3.09 11.16 1.04
CA LYS A 99 3.52 12.01 2.17
C LYS A 99 3.18 13.47 1.94
N SER A 100 3.11 13.92 0.69
CA SER A 100 2.72 15.31 0.37
C SER A 100 1.29 15.64 0.81
N ALA A 101 0.43 14.63 0.96
CA ALA A 101 -0.94 14.83 1.40
C ALA A 101 -1.08 14.80 2.92
N ILE A 102 0.00 14.50 3.64
CA ILE A 102 -0.01 14.36 5.09
C ILE A 102 0.43 15.68 5.74
N ASP A 103 -0.40 16.19 6.65
CA ASP A 103 -0.08 17.42 7.36
C ASP A 103 1.22 17.29 8.17
N SER A 104 1.99 18.36 8.23
CA SER A 104 3.30 18.37 8.91
C SER A 104 3.23 18.15 10.42
N SER A 105 2.04 18.25 11.02
CA SER A 105 1.87 17.93 12.45
C SER A 105 2.03 16.44 12.73
N ASN A 106 1.93 15.61 11.70
CA ASN A 106 2.09 14.16 11.83
C ASN A 106 3.55 13.76 11.70
N THR A 107 3.92 12.65 12.33
CA THR A 107 5.28 12.09 12.24
C THR A 107 5.22 10.77 11.47
N ILE A 108 6.03 10.64 10.42
CA ILE A 108 6.15 9.39 9.69
C ILE A 108 7.20 8.54 10.42
N VAL A 109 6.74 7.44 11.04
CA VAL A 109 7.60 6.57 11.84
C VAL A 109 8.17 5.40 11.04
N GLY A 110 7.67 5.15 9.84
CA GLY A 110 8.17 4.10 8.96
C GLY A 110 7.37 4.01 7.70
N GLU A 111 7.89 3.23 6.75
CA GLU A 111 7.24 3.05 5.46
C GLU A 111 7.67 1.75 4.80
N TYR A 112 6.76 1.16 4.00
CA TYR A 112 7.04 -0.05 3.26
C TYR A 112 6.16 -0.11 2.02
N MET A 113 6.74 -0.55 0.91
CA MET A 113 5.98 -0.88 -0.31
C MET A 113 6.47 -2.16 -0.93
N CYS A 114 5.57 -2.88 -1.57
CA CYS A 114 5.91 -4.02 -2.39
C CYS A 114 4.99 -4.09 -3.60
N GLN A 115 5.32 -5.00 -4.53
CA GLN A 115 4.48 -5.24 -5.69
C GLN A 115 3.22 -6.00 -5.27
N GLY A 116 2.14 -5.82 -6.01
CA GLY A 116 0.89 -6.53 -5.82
C GLY A 116 0.22 -6.87 -7.15
N LYS A 117 -0.57 -7.91 -7.16
CA LYS A 117 -1.26 -8.33 -8.39
C LYS A 117 -2.28 -7.29 -8.85
N MET A 118 -2.41 -7.15 -10.16
CA MET A 118 -3.41 -6.29 -10.77
C MET A 118 -4.64 -7.10 -11.17
N PRO A 119 -5.82 -6.45 -11.32
CA PRO A 119 -7.02 -7.15 -11.80
C PRO A 119 -6.80 -7.73 -13.21
N GLN A 120 -7.39 -8.88 -13.48
CA GLN A 120 -7.29 -9.55 -14.78
C GLN A 120 -7.70 -8.63 -15.95
N SER A 121 -8.64 -7.72 -15.72
CA SER A 121 -9.08 -6.75 -16.73
C SER A 121 -7.93 -5.90 -17.26
N VAL A 122 -6.89 -5.66 -16.47
CA VAL A 122 -5.70 -4.90 -16.90
C VAL A 122 -4.95 -5.71 -17.98
N ARG A 123 -4.75 -7.02 -17.74
CA ARG A 123 -4.08 -7.87 -18.73
C ARG A 123 -4.88 -7.97 -20.03
N GLU A 124 -6.17 -8.12 -19.92
CA GLU A 124 -7.05 -8.17 -21.08
C GLU A 124 -6.94 -6.90 -21.90
N ARG A 125 -6.88 -5.74 -21.24
CA ARG A 125 -6.68 -4.45 -21.90
C ARG A 125 -5.33 -4.39 -22.63
N TYR A 126 -4.26 -4.87 -21.98
CA TYR A 126 -2.93 -4.89 -22.60
C TYR A 126 -2.90 -5.78 -23.84
N VAL A 127 -3.48 -6.98 -23.76
CA VAL A 127 -3.52 -7.91 -24.88
C VAL A 127 -4.29 -7.28 -26.04
N LYS A 128 -5.42 -6.63 -25.76
CA LYS A 128 -6.22 -5.96 -26.77
C LYS A 128 -5.45 -4.79 -27.40
N MET A 129 -4.70 -4.02 -26.59
CA MET A 129 -3.86 -2.93 -27.08
C MET A 129 -2.78 -3.46 -28.03
N LYS A 130 -2.20 -4.62 -27.73
CA LYS A 130 -1.16 -5.23 -28.56
C LYS A 130 -1.66 -5.57 -29.97
N GLU A 131 -2.94 -5.86 -30.11
CA GLU A 131 -3.57 -6.15 -31.40
C GLU A 131 -3.75 -4.91 -32.27
N SER A 132 -3.64 -3.72 -31.68
CA SER A 132 -3.74 -2.45 -32.41
C SER A 132 -2.41 -2.10 -33.06
N PRO A 133 -2.42 -1.54 -34.30
CA PRO A 133 -1.18 -1.07 -34.93
C PRO A 133 -0.49 0.06 -34.15
N GLU A 134 -1.24 0.78 -33.32
CA GLU A 134 -0.75 1.93 -32.55
C GLU A 134 -0.62 1.61 -31.07
N HIS A 135 -0.02 0.48 -30.71
CA HIS A 135 0.22 0.13 -29.32
C HIS A 135 1.55 0.72 -28.82
N PRO A 136 1.70 0.88 -27.48
CA PRO A 136 2.99 1.28 -26.91
C PRO A 136 4.09 0.28 -27.26
N ASP A 137 5.30 0.76 -27.50
CA ASP A 137 6.44 -0.10 -27.85
C ASP A 137 6.78 -1.09 -26.73
N ASN A 138 6.45 -0.76 -25.48
CA ASN A 138 6.74 -1.58 -24.33
C ASN A 138 5.57 -2.49 -23.91
N ILE A 139 4.59 -2.71 -24.78
CA ILE A 139 3.39 -3.48 -24.42
C ILE A 139 3.72 -4.89 -23.93
N ASP A 140 4.70 -5.56 -24.52
CA ASP A 140 5.12 -6.90 -24.07
C ASP A 140 5.72 -6.86 -22.68
N ALA A 141 6.47 -5.80 -22.35
CA ALA A 141 7.02 -5.61 -21.02
C ALA A 141 5.94 -5.36 -19.98
N LEU A 142 4.86 -4.65 -20.35
CA LEU A 142 3.70 -4.42 -19.48
C LEU A 142 2.99 -5.73 -19.15
N ILE A 143 2.80 -6.60 -20.16
CA ILE A 143 2.17 -7.91 -19.96
C ILE A 143 3.07 -8.80 -19.08
N GLU A 144 4.37 -8.81 -19.32
CA GLU A 144 5.32 -9.56 -18.52
C GLU A 144 5.30 -9.10 -17.05
N ASN A 145 5.27 -7.77 -16.83
CA ASN A 145 5.16 -7.23 -15.48
C ASN A 145 3.87 -7.67 -14.78
N PHE A 146 2.75 -7.66 -15.53
CA PHE A 146 1.48 -8.14 -14.99
C PHE A 146 1.62 -9.58 -14.49
N ASP A 147 2.20 -10.45 -15.33
CA ASP A 147 2.34 -11.87 -15.02
C ASP A 147 3.25 -12.09 -13.80
N LYS A 148 4.33 -11.31 -13.67
CA LYS A 148 5.21 -11.37 -12.50
C LYS A 148 4.51 -10.88 -11.24
N ALA A 149 3.63 -9.91 -11.36
CA ALA A 149 2.92 -9.34 -10.22
C ALA A 149 1.88 -10.30 -9.62
N LEU A 150 1.43 -11.31 -10.36
CA LEU A 150 0.36 -12.21 -9.92
C LEU A 150 0.67 -12.93 -8.60
N SER A 151 1.93 -13.20 -8.31
CA SER A 151 2.34 -13.89 -7.08
C SER A 151 2.60 -12.93 -5.91
N HIS A 152 2.50 -11.63 -6.13
CA HIS A 152 2.80 -10.63 -5.10
C HIS A 152 1.52 -10.06 -4.45
N PRO A 153 1.53 -9.73 -3.17
CA PRO A 153 2.67 -9.92 -2.24
C PRO A 153 2.94 -11.40 -1.97
N ASP A 154 4.21 -11.77 -1.99
CA ASP A 154 4.63 -13.15 -1.71
C ASP A 154 5.21 -13.27 -0.28
N ALA A 155 5.69 -14.47 0.06
CA ALA A 155 6.25 -14.72 1.40
C ALA A 155 7.46 -13.81 1.70
N ASP A 156 8.29 -13.52 0.70
CA ASP A 156 9.44 -12.64 0.89
C ASP A 156 9.00 -11.20 1.15
N ASP A 157 7.97 -10.74 0.47
CA ASP A 157 7.40 -9.40 0.70
C ASP A 157 6.92 -9.26 2.14
N LEU A 158 6.22 -10.27 2.65
CA LEU A 158 5.70 -10.26 4.01
C LEU A 158 6.82 -10.36 5.05
N GLU A 159 7.87 -11.11 4.77
CA GLU A 159 9.01 -11.22 5.67
C GLU A 159 9.77 -9.89 5.75
N ARG A 160 9.94 -9.20 4.64
CA ARG A 160 10.58 -7.87 4.64
C ARG A 160 9.76 -6.87 5.45
N LEU A 161 8.44 -6.91 5.34
CA LEU A 161 7.55 -6.07 6.14
C LEU A 161 7.74 -6.36 7.64
N LYS A 162 7.74 -7.63 8.00
CA LYS A 162 7.95 -8.05 9.39
C LYS A 162 9.25 -7.49 9.96
N ASN A 163 10.33 -7.56 9.18
CA ASN A 163 11.64 -7.08 9.64
C ASN A 163 11.69 -5.57 9.86
N ILE A 164 10.83 -4.82 9.19
CA ILE A 164 10.72 -3.36 9.37
C ILE A 164 9.88 -3.03 10.62
N ILE A 165 8.85 -3.82 10.87
CA ILE A 165 7.91 -3.57 11.97
C ILE A 165 8.54 -3.89 13.34
N ILE A 166 9.31 -4.94 13.45
CA ILE A 166 9.89 -5.39 14.74
C ILE A 166 11.31 -4.88 15.01
#